data_20a66596d28599a11a7f7cab2f4e7dd7
#
_entry.id   20a66596d28599a11a7f7cab2f4e7dd7
#
_cell.length_a   1.000
_cell.length_b   1.000
_cell.length_c   1.000
_cell.angle_alpha   90.00
_cell.angle_beta   90.00
_cell.angle_gamma   90.00
#
_symmetry.space_group_name_H-M   'P 1'
#
loop_
_entity.id
_entity.type
_entity.pdbx_description
1 polymer ?
#
loop_
_entity_poly.entity_id
_entity_poly.type
_entity_poly.pdbx_seq_one_letter_code
_entity_poly.pdbx_strand_id
1 'polypeptide(L)'
;MAFGETWGVKDWTTSSVREIIAREVTRSWKVRGMGDFAIGLRSEHQNLEHDDDVREHGFKIAEAEVQRLEDVRWIGYVGIRDATTTSMLNEPTAVSSTRGWQEMVELRYGFHPDAWGKGFGTEAAKAVMAWGQQEKGVQRFIAETERENKGSGGVLGKLGFAGIEEGTEVIWGMEGTKEWERRI
;
A
#
# COMPACT_ATOMS: atom_id res chain seq x y z
N MET A 1 -7.60 -9.49 -14.44
CA MET A 1 -8.62 -9.97 -13.51
C MET A 1 -9.04 -8.84 -12.61
N ALA A 2 -10.34 -8.65 -12.39
CA ALA A 2 -10.83 -7.66 -11.44
C ALA A 2 -10.56 -8.16 -10.02
N PHE A 3 -10.35 -7.24 -9.09
CA PHE A 3 -10.08 -7.54 -7.67
C PHE A 3 -11.10 -8.54 -7.06
N GLY A 4 -12.35 -8.50 -7.55
CA GLY A 4 -13.40 -9.41 -7.10
C GLY A 4 -13.34 -10.82 -7.68
N GLU A 5 -12.61 -11.05 -8.76
CA GLU A 5 -12.47 -12.41 -9.35
C GLU A 5 -11.45 -13.24 -8.57
N THR A 6 -10.45 -12.59 -7.97
CA THR A 6 -9.37 -13.24 -7.24
C THR A 6 -9.70 -13.42 -5.75
N TRP A 7 -10.28 -12.38 -5.13
CA TRP A 7 -10.56 -12.37 -3.68
C TRP A 7 -12.02 -12.68 -3.33
N GLY A 8 -12.85 -12.91 -4.35
CA GLY A 8 -14.30 -13.07 -4.21
C GLY A 8 -15.02 -11.76 -3.90
N VAL A 9 -16.30 -11.70 -4.23
CA VAL A 9 -17.18 -10.61 -3.79
C VAL A 9 -17.47 -10.84 -2.31
N LYS A 10 -17.00 -9.95 -1.45
CA LYS A 10 -17.33 -9.97 -0.01
C LYS A 10 -18.37 -8.89 0.26
N ASP A 11 -19.46 -9.27 0.88
CA ASP A 11 -20.45 -8.32 1.39
C ASP A 11 -19.87 -7.61 2.62
N TRP A 12 -19.20 -6.48 2.37
CA TRP A 12 -18.63 -5.66 3.42
C TRP A 12 -19.71 -4.87 4.13
N THR A 13 -19.96 -5.16 5.39
CA THR A 13 -20.78 -4.28 6.23
C THR A 13 -19.95 -3.10 6.74
N THR A 14 -20.60 -1.98 7.07
CA THR A 14 -19.93 -0.84 7.69
C THR A 14 -19.16 -1.25 8.96
N SER A 15 -19.68 -2.20 9.74
CA SER A 15 -19.00 -2.71 10.94
C SER A 15 -17.71 -3.46 10.57
N SER A 16 -17.77 -4.37 9.60
CA SER A 16 -16.59 -5.15 9.18
C SER A 16 -15.49 -4.26 8.60
N VAL A 17 -15.87 -3.21 7.84
CA VAL A 17 -14.92 -2.23 7.33
C VAL A 17 -14.24 -1.45 8.47
N ARG A 18 -15.00 -0.98 9.47
CA ARG A 18 -14.45 -0.29 10.63
C ARG A 18 -13.48 -1.17 11.43
N GLU A 19 -13.80 -2.43 11.63
CA GLU A 19 -12.92 -3.39 12.30
C GLU A 19 -11.60 -3.61 11.55
N ILE A 20 -11.66 -3.72 10.21
CA ILE A 20 -10.48 -3.84 9.36
C ILE A 20 -9.62 -2.59 9.48
N ILE A 21 -10.21 -1.39 9.35
CA ILE A 21 -9.48 -0.12 9.48
C ILE A 21 -8.83 -0.02 10.87
N ALA A 22 -9.57 -0.30 11.94
CA ALA A 22 -9.04 -0.25 13.31
C ALA A 22 -7.86 -1.21 13.51
N ARG A 23 -7.95 -2.40 12.95
CA ARG A 23 -6.88 -3.39 12.97
C ARG A 23 -5.65 -2.91 12.20
N GLU A 24 -5.83 -2.40 10.99
CA GLU A 24 -4.71 -1.90 10.17
C GLU A 24 -4.05 -0.67 10.81
N VAL A 25 -4.83 0.25 11.37
CA VAL A 25 -4.29 1.38 12.15
C VAL A 25 -3.44 0.88 13.32
N THR A 26 -3.90 -0.14 14.02
CA THR A 26 -3.17 -0.68 15.18
C THR A 26 -1.88 -1.39 14.79
N ARG A 27 -1.89 -2.17 13.72
CA ARG A 27 -0.74 -2.99 13.28
C ARG A 27 0.30 -2.20 12.49
N SER A 28 -0.11 -1.16 11.78
CA SER A 28 0.71 -0.43 10.82
C SER A 28 1.02 0.97 11.32
N TRP A 29 0.00 1.84 11.38
CA TRP A 29 0.19 3.25 11.72
C TRP A 29 0.73 3.47 13.13
N LYS A 30 0.18 2.76 14.15
CA LYS A 30 0.64 2.91 15.53
C LYS A 30 2.01 2.28 15.78
N VAL A 31 2.41 1.29 14.99
CA VAL A 31 3.69 0.58 15.17
C VAL A 31 4.84 1.29 14.47
N ARG A 32 4.64 1.68 13.20
CA ARG A 32 5.70 2.25 12.35
C ARG A 32 5.37 3.61 11.77
N GLY A 33 4.16 4.12 11.95
CA GLY A 33 3.69 5.33 11.27
C GLY A 33 3.63 5.17 9.76
N MET A 34 3.31 3.95 9.30
CA MET A 34 3.12 3.60 7.88
C MET A 34 1.81 2.83 7.74
N GLY A 35 1.21 2.83 6.56
CA GLY A 35 -0.04 2.11 6.26
C GLY A 35 -0.58 2.48 4.89
N ASP A 36 -1.85 2.19 4.68
CA ASP A 36 -2.53 2.45 3.42
C ASP A 36 -3.09 3.88 3.37
N PHE A 37 -2.97 4.51 2.22
CA PHE A 37 -3.54 5.80 1.85
C PHE A 37 -4.63 5.60 0.82
N ALA A 38 -5.77 6.24 0.98
CA ALA A 38 -6.79 6.29 -0.06
C ALA A 38 -6.34 7.23 -1.20
N ILE A 39 -6.61 6.83 -2.44
CA ILE A 39 -6.25 7.60 -3.63
C ILE A 39 -7.50 8.12 -4.30
N GLY A 40 -7.59 9.43 -4.39
CA GLY A 40 -8.66 10.14 -5.08
C GLY A 40 -8.15 10.88 -6.31
N LEU A 41 -9.04 11.12 -7.26
CA LEU A 41 -8.76 12.00 -8.40
C LEU A 41 -8.89 13.44 -7.96
N ARG A 42 -7.88 14.25 -8.29
CA ARG A 42 -7.94 15.69 -8.11
C ARG A 42 -8.96 16.30 -9.09
N SER A 43 -9.92 17.07 -8.60
CA SER A 43 -10.79 17.86 -9.45
C SER A 43 -10.02 19.07 -10.01
N GLU A 44 -10.32 19.47 -11.27
CA GLU A 44 -9.67 20.60 -11.93
C GLU A 44 -9.85 21.94 -11.19
N HIS A 45 -10.81 22.01 -10.27
CA HIS A 45 -11.15 23.22 -9.48
C HIS A 45 -10.56 23.24 -8.07
N GLN A 46 -9.82 22.20 -7.65
CA GLN A 46 -9.14 22.21 -6.36
C GLN A 46 -7.74 22.81 -6.50
N ASN A 47 -7.64 24.14 -6.49
CA ASN A 47 -6.41 24.81 -6.12
C ASN A 47 -6.20 24.56 -4.63
N LEU A 48 -5.32 23.65 -4.31
CA LEU A 48 -4.77 23.54 -2.95
C LEU A 48 -3.93 24.81 -2.76
N GLU A 49 -4.50 25.84 -2.13
CA GLU A 49 -3.68 26.78 -1.39
C GLU A 49 -2.92 25.94 -0.38
N HIS A 50 -1.62 26.01 -0.43
CA HIS A 50 -0.73 25.31 0.48
C HIS A 50 -0.95 25.95 1.85
N ASP A 51 -1.76 25.35 2.66
CA ASP A 51 -1.96 25.73 4.04
C ASP A 51 -0.80 25.16 4.85
N ASP A 52 0.25 25.98 5.01
CA ASP A 52 1.45 25.65 5.80
C ASP A 52 1.16 25.49 7.29
N ASP A 53 -0.08 25.72 7.72
CA ASP A 53 -0.52 25.75 9.13
C ASP A 53 -0.86 24.36 9.72
N VAL A 54 -0.76 23.29 8.93
CA VAL A 54 -1.15 21.91 9.39
C VAL A 54 -0.13 21.26 10.31
N ARG A 55 1.03 21.87 10.59
CA ARG A 55 2.12 21.23 11.33
C ARG A 55 2.03 21.30 12.86
N GLU A 56 1.16 22.11 13.42
CA GLU A 56 1.18 22.37 14.88
C GLU A 56 -0.01 21.87 15.71
N HIS A 57 -1.14 21.45 15.12
CA HIS A 57 -2.31 21.05 15.89
C HIS A 57 -2.84 19.71 15.41
N GLY A 58 -2.91 18.75 16.32
CA GLY A 58 -3.40 17.38 16.06
C GLY A 58 -4.73 17.37 15.30
N PHE A 59 -4.84 16.45 14.36
CA PHE A 59 -5.92 16.24 13.40
C PHE A 59 -7.33 16.52 13.95
N LYS A 60 -7.80 17.74 13.81
CA LYS A 60 -9.24 18.05 13.74
C LYS A 60 -9.55 18.35 12.27
N ILE A 61 -10.09 17.37 11.58
CA ILE A 61 -10.61 17.60 10.23
C ILE A 61 -11.78 18.57 10.36
N ALA A 62 -11.67 19.76 9.75
CA ALA A 62 -12.74 20.72 9.72
C ALA A 62 -13.95 20.16 8.93
N GLU A 63 -15.18 20.54 9.28
CA GLU A 63 -16.40 20.06 8.58
C GLU A 63 -16.33 20.31 7.06
N ALA A 64 -15.73 21.42 6.65
CA ALA A 64 -15.50 21.73 5.23
C ALA A 64 -14.54 20.74 4.53
N GLU A 65 -13.58 20.16 5.25
CA GLU A 65 -12.68 19.10 4.71
C GLU A 65 -13.40 17.76 4.61
N VAL A 66 -14.28 17.44 5.56
CA VAL A 66 -15.13 16.24 5.48
C VAL A 66 -16.00 16.31 4.22
N GLN A 67 -16.65 17.46 3.95
CA GLN A 67 -17.46 17.65 2.75
C GLN A 67 -16.61 17.53 1.46
N ARG A 68 -15.38 18.05 1.45
CA ARG A 68 -14.45 17.89 0.32
C ARG A 68 -14.07 16.44 0.08
N LEU A 69 -13.98 15.62 1.13
CA LEU A 69 -13.68 14.19 1.02
C LEU A 69 -14.87 13.39 0.44
N GLU A 70 -16.11 13.81 0.70
CA GLU A 70 -17.31 13.20 0.13
C GLU A 70 -17.41 13.42 -1.39
N ASP A 71 -16.91 14.55 -1.89
CA ASP A 71 -16.90 14.88 -3.32
C ASP A 71 -15.73 14.27 -4.09
N VAL A 72 -14.79 13.62 -3.40
CA VAL A 72 -13.63 12.98 -4.05
C VAL A 72 -14.03 11.69 -4.75
N ARG A 73 -13.70 11.57 -6.02
CA ARG A 73 -13.78 10.31 -6.72
C ARG A 73 -12.62 9.40 -6.30
N TRP A 74 -12.87 8.55 -5.33
CA TRP A 74 -11.91 7.55 -4.88
C TRP A 74 -11.69 6.49 -5.94
N ILE A 75 -10.43 6.19 -6.25
CA ILE A 75 -10.05 5.27 -7.32
C ILE A 75 -9.22 4.07 -6.82
N GLY A 76 -8.82 4.06 -5.56
CA GLY A 76 -8.04 2.97 -5.02
C GLY A 76 -7.31 3.31 -3.74
N TYR A 77 -6.32 2.51 -3.43
CA TYR A 77 -5.40 2.74 -2.32
C TYR A 77 -3.97 2.36 -2.72
N VAL A 78 -3.01 2.91 -2.00
CA VAL A 78 -1.60 2.51 -2.02
C VAL A 78 -1.05 2.63 -0.61
N GLY A 79 -0.13 1.77 -0.23
CA GLY A 79 0.49 1.86 1.09
C GLY A 79 1.76 1.05 1.21
N ILE A 80 2.46 1.30 2.29
CA ILE A 80 3.61 0.52 2.73
C ILE A 80 3.42 0.13 4.19
N ARG A 81 3.84 -1.08 4.54
CA ARG A 81 3.74 -1.57 5.91
C ARG A 81 4.90 -2.50 6.26
N ASP A 82 5.20 -2.60 7.53
CA ASP A 82 6.14 -3.60 8.04
C ASP A 82 5.52 -5.00 7.91
N ALA A 83 6.04 -5.82 7.00
CA ALA A 83 5.54 -7.15 6.75
C ALA A 83 5.69 -8.07 7.97
N THR A 84 6.71 -7.84 8.80
CA THR A 84 6.96 -8.64 10.00
C THR A 84 5.87 -8.51 11.06
N THR A 85 5.15 -7.39 11.07
CA THR A 85 4.04 -7.14 12.02
C THR A 85 2.66 -7.31 11.40
N THR A 86 2.57 -7.46 10.08
CA THR A 86 1.28 -7.46 9.37
C THR A 86 0.99 -8.72 8.58
N SER A 87 1.84 -9.10 7.66
CA SER A 87 1.60 -10.22 6.72
C SER A 87 2.36 -11.50 7.05
N MET A 88 3.37 -11.45 7.91
CA MET A 88 4.19 -12.59 8.33
C MET A 88 3.87 -13.07 9.75
N LEU A 89 2.60 -13.14 10.13
CA LEU A 89 2.19 -13.30 11.52
C LEU A 89 2.36 -14.71 12.10
N ASN A 90 2.56 -15.72 11.28
CA ASN A 90 2.42 -17.10 11.75
C ASN A 90 3.72 -17.86 11.95
N GLU A 91 4.81 -17.47 11.34
CA GLU A 91 6.16 -18.00 11.59
C GLU A 91 7.20 -17.00 11.05
N PRO A 92 8.19 -16.58 11.82
CA PRO A 92 9.30 -15.84 11.23
C PRO A 92 9.99 -16.78 10.26
N THR A 93 9.91 -16.47 8.97
CA THR A 93 10.78 -17.15 7.99
C THR A 93 12.23 -16.90 8.41
N ALA A 94 13.14 -17.80 8.05
CA ALA A 94 14.57 -17.62 8.35
C ALA A 94 15.09 -16.24 7.87
N VAL A 95 14.44 -15.66 6.88
CA VAL A 95 14.70 -14.33 6.33
C VAL A 95 14.24 -13.21 7.24
N SER A 96 13.02 -13.30 7.82
CA SER A 96 12.50 -12.26 8.70
C SER A 96 13.23 -12.16 10.04
N SER A 97 13.86 -13.25 10.48
CA SER A 97 14.60 -13.29 11.74
C SER A 97 15.97 -12.62 11.69
N THR A 98 16.53 -12.40 10.50
CA THR A 98 17.89 -11.84 10.29
C THR A 98 17.88 -10.41 9.77
N ARG A 99 16.75 -9.91 9.24
CA ARG A 99 16.65 -8.58 8.64
C ARG A 99 15.94 -7.58 9.57
N GLY A 100 16.41 -6.34 9.53
CA GLY A 100 15.69 -5.23 10.15
C GLY A 100 14.35 -4.97 9.42
N TRP A 101 13.37 -4.41 10.11
CA TRP A 101 12.06 -4.12 9.53
C TRP A 101 12.16 -3.18 8.30
N GLN A 102 13.19 -2.32 8.22
CA GLN A 102 13.41 -1.43 7.07
C GLN A 102 13.70 -2.19 5.76
N GLU A 103 14.12 -3.44 5.86
CA GLU A 103 14.31 -4.33 4.72
C GLU A 103 13.10 -5.24 4.44
N MET A 104 12.05 -5.14 5.26
CA MET A 104 10.85 -5.98 5.19
C MET A 104 9.58 -5.14 5.01
N VAL A 105 9.67 -4.08 4.20
CA VAL A 105 8.54 -3.17 3.96
C VAL A 105 7.78 -3.60 2.72
N GLU A 106 6.54 -4.05 2.93
CA GLU A 106 5.63 -4.50 1.88
C GLU A 106 4.96 -3.30 1.21
N LEU A 107 5.10 -3.21 -0.12
CA LEU A 107 4.31 -2.31 -0.96
C LEU A 107 2.99 -2.97 -1.34
N ARG A 108 1.88 -2.27 -1.12
CA ARG A 108 0.52 -2.70 -1.45
C ARG A 108 -0.20 -1.66 -2.25
N TYR A 109 -1.06 -2.08 -3.14
CA TYR A 109 -1.98 -1.21 -3.85
C TYR A 109 -3.16 -1.98 -4.43
N GLY A 110 -4.27 -1.29 -4.61
CA GLY A 110 -5.44 -1.78 -5.31
C GLY A 110 -6.18 -0.61 -5.94
N PHE A 111 -6.60 -0.75 -7.19
CA PHE A 111 -7.27 0.29 -7.95
C PHE A 111 -8.55 -0.24 -8.60
N HIS A 112 -9.58 0.61 -8.61
CA HIS A 112 -10.80 0.33 -9.35
C HIS A 112 -10.49 0.09 -10.83
N PRO A 113 -11.17 -0.85 -11.52
CA PRO A 113 -10.91 -1.16 -12.92
C PRO A 113 -10.90 0.06 -13.85
N ASP A 114 -11.79 1.03 -13.63
CA ASP A 114 -11.85 2.28 -14.40
C ASP A 114 -10.58 3.14 -14.30
N ALA A 115 -9.74 2.90 -13.32
CA ALA A 115 -8.47 3.59 -13.11
C ALA A 115 -7.27 2.87 -13.74
N TRP A 116 -7.46 1.65 -14.25
CA TRP A 116 -6.37 0.86 -14.82
C TRP A 116 -5.84 1.45 -16.14
N GLY A 117 -4.59 1.16 -16.44
CA GLY A 117 -3.94 1.59 -17.68
C GLY A 117 -3.59 3.08 -17.76
N LYS A 118 -3.98 3.89 -16.76
CA LYS A 118 -3.82 5.37 -16.74
C LYS A 118 -2.57 5.85 -16.01
N GLY A 119 -1.76 4.95 -15.46
CA GLY A 119 -0.52 5.31 -14.76
C GLY A 119 -0.68 5.59 -13.26
N PHE A 120 -1.90 5.75 -12.74
CA PHE A 120 -2.16 6.12 -11.34
C PHE A 120 -1.48 5.20 -10.32
N GLY A 121 -1.49 3.88 -10.55
CA GLY A 121 -0.83 2.93 -9.67
C GLY A 121 0.68 3.12 -9.58
N THR A 122 1.33 3.39 -10.71
CA THR A 122 2.77 3.66 -10.74
C THR A 122 3.11 5.00 -10.08
N GLU A 123 2.31 6.03 -10.34
CA GLU A 123 2.49 7.37 -9.76
C GLU A 123 2.35 7.34 -8.24
N ALA A 124 1.23 6.81 -7.74
CA ALA A 124 0.95 6.73 -6.32
C ALA A 124 1.98 5.88 -5.57
N ALA A 125 2.37 4.72 -6.14
CA ALA A 125 3.37 3.86 -5.53
C ALA A 125 4.75 4.53 -5.48
N LYS A 126 5.16 5.26 -6.52
CA LYS A 126 6.40 6.06 -6.49
C LYS A 126 6.40 7.08 -5.35
N ALA A 127 5.30 7.81 -5.16
CA ALA A 127 5.18 8.81 -4.11
C ALA A 127 5.30 8.19 -2.72
N VAL A 128 4.57 7.10 -2.46
CA VAL A 128 4.59 6.41 -1.16
C VAL A 128 5.94 5.75 -0.88
N MET A 129 6.58 5.16 -1.90
CA MET A 129 7.93 4.60 -1.75
C MET A 129 8.97 5.68 -1.45
N ALA A 130 8.92 6.83 -2.15
CA ALA A 130 9.82 7.95 -1.89
C ALA A 130 9.65 8.50 -0.46
N TRP A 131 8.41 8.66 -0.01
CA TRP A 131 8.09 9.02 1.36
C TRP A 131 8.63 7.98 2.37
N GLY A 132 8.42 6.69 2.11
CA GLY A 132 8.92 5.62 2.97
C GLY A 132 10.46 5.61 3.08
N GLN A 133 11.15 5.88 1.98
CA GLN A 133 12.60 6.01 1.97
C GLN A 133 13.08 7.23 2.78
N GLN A 134 12.48 8.39 2.54
CA GLN A 134 12.92 9.66 3.13
C GLN A 134 12.54 9.77 4.61
N GLU A 135 11.31 9.42 4.96
CA GLU A 135 10.76 9.66 6.30
C GLU A 135 10.87 8.44 7.24
N LYS A 136 11.02 7.23 6.70
CA LYS A 136 11.04 5.99 7.48
C LYS A 136 12.34 5.20 7.36
N GLY A 137 13.26 5.63 6.49
CA GLY A 137 14.54 4.96 6.29
C GLY A 137 14.41 3.57 5.68
N VAL A 138 13.39 3.36 4.84
CA VAL A 138 13.18 2.07 4.16
C VAL A 138 14.35 1.79 3.23
N GLN A 139 14.92 0.60 3.31
CA GLN A 139 16.09 0.17 2.55
C GLN A 139 15.73 -0.87 1.48
N ARG A 140 14.63 -1.59 1.67
CA ARG A 140 14.12 -2.58 0.74
C ARG A 140 12.60 -2.61 0.76
N PHE A 141 12.02 -2.58 -0.42
CA PHE A 141 10.60 -2.86 -0.61
C PHE A 141 10.42 -4.28 -1.12
N ILE A 142 9.43 -4.96 -0.60
CA ILE A 142 8.98 -6.28 -1.03
C ILE A 142 7.52 -6.20 -1.48
N ALA A 143 7.11 -7.06 -2.38
CA ALA A 143 5.73 -7.14 -2.84
C ALA A 143 5.41 -8.58 -3.26
N GLU A 144 4.13 -8.92 -3.23
CA GLU A 144 3.61 -10.18 -3.71
C GLU A 144 2.49 -9.93 -4.72
N THR A 145 2.46 -10.73 -5.77
CA THR A 145 1.37 -10.72 -6.75
C THR A 145 1.00 -12.15 -7.12
N GLU A 146 -0.22 -12.39 -7.53
CA GLU A 146 -0.52 -13.62 -8.27
C GLU A 146 0.31 -13.66 -9.56
N ARG A 147 0.76 -14.85 -9.95
CA ARG A 147 1.59 -15.06 -11.15
C ARG A 147 0.89 -14.55 -12.42
N GLU A 148 -0.42 -14.73 -12.49
CA GLU A 148 -1.25 -14.33 -13.63
C GLU A 148 -1.60 -12.82 -13.63
N ASN A 149 -1.34 -12.10 -12.55
CA ASN A 149 -1.63 -10.66 -12.44
C ASN A 149 -0.60 -9.81 -13.20
N LYS A 150 -0.69 -9.82 -14.54
CA LYS A 150 0.19 -9.04 -15.44
C LYS A 150 0.12 -7.54 -15.17
N GLY A 151 -1.04 -7.04 -14.72
CA GLY A 151 -1.24 -5.64 -14.39
C GLY A 151 -0.34 -5.19 -13.24
N SER A 152 -0.38 -5.90 -12.13
CA SER A 152 0.50 -5.63 -10.98
C SER A 152 1.96 -5.88 -11.30
N GLY A 153 2.30 -6.96 -11.99
CA GLY A 153 3.67 -7.21 -12.43
C GLY A 153 4.23 -6.09 -13.32
N GLY A 154 3.40 -5.52 -14.20
CA GLY A 154 3.77 -4.37 -15.03
C GLY A 154 4.01 -3.08 -14.23
N VAL A 155 3.24 -2.84 -13.18
CA VAL A 155 3.47 -1.72 -12.24
C VAL A 155 4.78 -1.92 -11.50
N LEU A 156 5.00 -3.10 -10.91
CA LEU A 156 6.22 -3.42 -10.17
C LEU A 156 7.47 -3.31 -11.05
N GLY A 157 7.43 -3.80 -12.28
CA GLY A 157 8.52 -3.66 -13.23
C GLY A 157 8.86 -2.18 -13.53
N LYS A 158 7.85 -1.31 -13.74
CA LYS A 158 8.05 0.13 -13.92
C LYS A 158 8.59 0.84 -12.66
N LEU A 159 8.34 0.28 -11.49
CA LEU A 159 8.87 0.76 -10.22
C LEU A 159 10.29 0.24 -9.94
N GLY A 160 10.85 -0.60 -10.81
CA GLY A 160 12.20 -1.16 -10.66
C GLY A 160 12.29 -2.35 -9.72
N PHE A 161 11.17 -3.04 -9.46
CA PHE A 161 11.21 -4.31 -8.75
C PHE A 161 11.73 -5.42 -9.66
N ALA A 162 12.56 -6.28 -9.10
CA ALA A 162 12.95 -7.57 -9.69
C ALA A 162 12.13 -8.70 -9.04
N GLY A 163 11.78 -9.70 -9.83
CA GLY A 163 11.20 -10.92 -9.27
C GLY A 163 12.25 -11.68 -8.47
N ILE A 164 11.87 -12.19 -7.33
CA ILE A 164 12.73 -13.08 -6.53
C ILE A 164 12.73 -14.44 -7.22
N GLU A 165 13.92 -14.97 -7.49
CA GLU A 165 14.11 -16.27 -8.13
C GLU A 165 13.74 -17.40 -7.17
N GLU A 166 13.06 -18.42 -7.68
CA GLU A 166 12.73 -19.63 -6.93
C GLU A 166 14.01 -20.27 -6.35
N GLY A 167 13.99 -20.57 -5.06
CA GLY A 167 15.09 -21.21 -4.36
C GLY A 167 16.15 -20.27 -3.78
N THR A 168 16.05 -18.94 -3.98
CA THR A 168 17.00 -17.98 -3.40
C THR A 168 16.55 -17.45 -2.05
N GLU A 169 15.41 -16.79 -2.00
CA GLU A 169 14.82 -16.21 -0.79
C GLU A 169 13.31 -16.37 -0.88
N VAL A 170 12.70 -16.91 0.14
CA VAL A 170 11.23 -17.01 0.23
C VAL A 170 10.75 -16.08 1.33
N ILE A 171 9.88 -15.14 0.99
CA ILE A 171 9.33 -14.17 1.94
C ILE A 171 8.05 -14.71 2.55
N TRP A 172 7.04 -15.01 1.72
CA TRP A 172 5.76 -15.56 2.15
C TRP A 172 5.56 -17.01 1.72
N GLY A 173 6.11 -17.42 0.56
CA GLY A 173 6.04 -18.77 0.05
C GLY A 173 4.63 -19.23 -0.33
N MET A 174 3.75 -18.31 -0.71
CA MET A 174 2.38 -18.66 -1.07
C MET A 174 2.31 -19.29 -2.46
N GLU A 175 1.61 -20.42 -2.57
CA GLU A 175 1.42 -21.10 -3.84
C GLU A 175 0.65 -20.21 -4.84
N GLY A 176 1.06 -20.24 -6.10
CA GLY A 176 0.43 -19.45 -7.16
C GLY A 176 0.82 -17.97 -7.20
N THR A 177 1.69 -17.53 -6.30
CA THR A 177 2.16 -16.15 -6.26
C THR A 177 3.57 -15.99 -6.80
N LYS A 178 3.96 -14.75 -7.02
CA LYS A 178 5.30 -14.32 -7.35
C LYS A 178 5.72 -13.23 -6.37
N GLU A 179 6.89 -13.38 -5.81
CA GLU A 179 7.49 -12.42 -4.91
C GLU A 179 8.44 -11.48 -5.66
N TRP A 180 8.51 -10.25 -5.19
CA TRP A 180 9.25 -9.18 -5.81
C TRP A 180 10.02 -8.39 -4.76
N GLU A 181 11.19 -7.87 -5.15
CA GLU A 181 11.96 -6.97 -4.31
C GLU A 181 12.48 -5.75 -5.09
N ARG A 182 12.68 -4.66 -4.37
CA ARG A 182 13.47 -3.52 -4.81
C ARG A 182 14.32 -3.03 -3.65
N ARG A 183 15.63 -3.03 -3.82
CA ARG A 183 16.61 -2.42 -2.91
C ARG A 183 16.81 -0.95 -3.27
N ILE A 184 17.08 -0.14 -2.27
CA ILE A 184 17.31 1.30 -2.40
C ILE A 184 18.82 1.56 -2.42
#